data_cf68a94a0e58d5ab0b0804926bd4042e
#
_entry.id   cf68a94a0e58d5ab0b0804926bd4042e
#
_cell.length_a   1.000
_cell.length_b   1.000
_cell.length_c   1.000
_cell.angle_alpha   90.00
_cell.angle_beta   90.00
_cell.angle_gamma   90.00
#
_symmetry.space_group_name_H-M   'P 1'
#
loop_
_entity.id
_entity.type
_entity.pdbx_description
1 polymer ?
#
loop_
_entity_poly.entity_id
_entity_poly.type
_entity_poly.pdbx_seq_one_letter_code
_entity_poly.pdbx_strand_id
1 'polypeptide(L)'
;MPVVERYTLFGGLAFWGMVIIACALVIVALARPQMLTSVTQTAGVDFVVLQDGSTSMRVNDVKPSRWQRSVLWLRTFAGVLSWREERVALALFAHRAAPQVRLTSDPNALFFFLDHLGDESPFRLRDDTSWDTNIEDGIYWGVKMIDKDEELYGRRSSAKAFIVLSDGQSWSGEVDRALQLARARDIKVYVIGVGTIGGGFIPQLPARRFQEVEAPIHAVLDRRSLRAIAQAGGGSYFELGSESDQAIALKILGDVQRSSRGVLTRQEEYADFYWYCLAAAAVALGFSVLLLRERQVLWWQVVSMLVLFAVLLT
;
A
#
# COMPACT_ATOMS: atom_id res chain seq x y z
N MET A 1 35.45 -68.65 -3.98
CA MET A 1 34.25 -67.88 -3.73
C MET A 1 34.50 -66.61 -2.86
N PRO A 2 35.46 -65.75 -3.12
CA PRO A 2 35.59 -64.47 -2.38
C PRO A 2 35.14 -63.22 -3.14
N VAL A 3 34.67 -63.33 -4.39
CA VAL A 3 34.39 -62.15 -5.23
C VAL A 3 32.97 -61.58 -5.01
N VAL A 4 32.05 -62.42 -4.55
CA VAL A 4 30.64 -62.02 -4.37
C VAL A 4 30.43 -61.14 -3.12
N GLU A 5 31.21 -61.29 -2.06
CA GLU A 5 31.07 -60.48 -0.83
C GLU A 5 31.54 -59.01 -1.02
N ARG A 6 32.57 -58.77 -1.86
CA ARG A 6 33.08 -57.41 -2.09
C ARG A 6 32.05 -56.53 -2.82
N TYR A 7 31.27 -57.08 -3.75
CA TYR A 7 30.26 -56.31 -4.50
C TYR A 7 29.03 -55.93 -3.63
N THR A 8 28.71 -56.71 -2.61
CA THR A 8 27.60 -56.38 -1.68
C THR A 8 27.98 -55.26 -0.71
N LEU A 9 29.23 -55.22 -0.28
CA LEU A 9 29.74 -54.13 0.54
C LEU A 9 29.79 -52.78 -0.19
N PHE A 10 30.23 -52.78 -1.47
CA PHE A 10 30.24 -51.56 -2.29
C PHE A 10 28.85 -51.03 -2.59
N GLY A 11 27.86 -51.87 -2.86
CA GLY A 11 26.48 -51.47 -3.08
C GLY A 11 25.82 -50.85 -1.83
N GLY A 12 26.10 -51.40 -0.64
CA GLY A 12 25.65 -50.83 0.63
C GLY A 12 26.29 -49.46 0.95
N LEU A 13 27.61 -49.33 0.71
CA LEU A 13 28.30 -48.05 0.93
C LEU A 13 27.82 -46.96 -0.04
N ALA A 14 27.58 -47.27 -1.30
CA ALA A 14 27.05 -46.34 -2.28
C ALA A 14 25.63 -45.88 -1.95
N PHE A 15 24.75 -46.79 -1.47
CA PHE A 15 23.41 -46.45 -1.01
C PHE A 15 23.46 -45.47 0.15
N TRP A 16 24.19 -45.79 1.22
CA TRP A 16 24.32 -44.92 2.38
C TRP A 16 24.95 -43.57 2.03
N GLY A 17 25.95 -43.56 1.14
CA GLY A 17 26.52 -42.32 0.63
C GLY A 17 25.50 -41.41 -0.03
N MET A 18 24.64 -41.95 -0.91
CA MET A 18 23.56 -41.19 -1.53
C MET A 18 22.50 -40.68 -0.55
N VAL A 19 22.16 -41.49 0.47
CA VAL A 19 21.23 -41.06 1.53
C VAL A 19 21.84 -39.90 2.34
N ILE A 20 23.12 -39.96 2.68
CA ILE A 20 23.78 -38.86 3.40
C ILE A 20 23.81 -37.59 2.55
N ILE A 21 24.09 -37.68 1.24
CA ILE A 21 24.05 -36.54 0.32
C ILE A 21 22.61 -35.96 0.26
N ALA A 22 21.59 -36.81 0.15
CA ALA A 22 20.21 -36.35 0.14
C ALA A 22 19.83 -35.62 1.44
N CYS A 23 20.20 -36.17 2.60
CA CYS A 23 19.98 -35.52 3.91
C CYS A 23 20.72 -34.17 4.00
N ALA A 24 21.96 -34.09 3.54
CA ALA A 24 22.71 -32.84 3.50
C ALA A 24 22.04 -31.79 2.62
N LEU A 25 21.53 -32.18 1.43
CA LEU A 25 20.79 -31.29 0.53
C LEU A 25 19.47 -30.79 1.14
N VAL A 26 18.75 -31.63 1.90
CA VAL A 26 17.56 -31.23 2.64
C VAL A 26 17.91 -30.22 3.73
N ILE A 27 19.00 -30.44 4.48
CA ILE A 27 19.46 -29.48 5.49
C ILE A 27 19.81 -28.14 4.85
N VAL A 28 20.50 -28.15 3.70
CA VAL A 28 20.79 -26.93 2.93
C VAL A 28 19.49 -26.26 2.44
N ALA A 29 18.51 -27.03 1.99
CA ALA A 29 17.21 -26.49 1.59
C ALA A 29 16.47 -25.80 2.76
N LEU A 30 16.53 -26.38 3.95
CA LEU A 30 15.95 -25.79 5.18
C LEU A 30 16.62 -24.46 5.57
N ALA A 31 17.91 -24.29 5.26
CA ALA A 31 18.63 -23.03 5.46
C ALA A 31 18.17 -21.92 4.50
N ARG A 32 17.23 -22.19 3.56
CA ARG A 32 16.70 -21.26 2.56
C ARG A 32 17.80 -20.43 1.87
N PRO A 33 18.71 -21.07 1.10
CA PRO A 33 19.74 -20.33 0.41
C PRO A 33 19.08 -19.34 -0.56
N GLN A 34 19.41 -18.06 -0.40
CA GLN A 34 18.93 -16.97 -1.24
C GLN A 34 20.05 -16.50 -2.14
N MET A 35 19.75 -16.27 -3.40
CA MET A 35 20.68 -15.69 -4.37
C MET A 35 20.11 -14.39 -4.93
N LEU A 36 20.97 -13.40 -5.05
CA LEU A 36 20.62 -12.13 -5.67
C LEU A 36 20.31 -12.38 -7.15
N THR A 37 19.03 -12.26 -7.53
CA THR A 37 18.57 -12.58 -8.90
C THR A 37 18.56 -11.36 -9.78
N SER A 38 18.17 -10.22 -9.21
CA SER A 38 18.14 -8.96 -9.94
C SER A 38 18.40 -7.79 -9.03
N VAL A 39 19.04 -6.77 -9.57
CA VAL A 39 19.12 -5.45 -8.94
C VAL A 39 18.23 -4.56 -9.76
N THR A 40 16.96 -4.46 -9.36
CA THR A 40 16.03 -3.54 -10.00
C THR A 40 16.19 -2.17 -9.33
N GLN A 41 16.54 -1.17 -10.13
CA GLN A 41 16.55 0.21 -9.67
C GLN A 41 15.14 0.74 -9.86
N THR A 42 14.34 0.67 -8.81
CA THR A 42 12.98 1.19 -8.80
C THR A 42 12.92 2.44 -7.94
N ALA A 43 12.15 3.39 -8.42
CA ALA A 43 11.92 4.62 -7.71
C ALA A 43 10.62 4.46 -6.91
N GLY A 44 10.74 4.25 -5.61
CA GLY A 44 9.59 4.19 -4.73
C GLY A 44 8.80 5.51 -4.73
N VAL A 45 7.50 5.43 -4.52
CA VAL A 45 6.61 6.59 -4.40
C VAL A 45 5.82 6.50 -3.10
N ASP A 46 5.85 7.58 -2.33
CA ASP A 46 5.08 7.71 -1.10
C ASP A 46 3.96 8.74 -1.30
N PHE A 47 2.73 8.29 -1.25
CA PHE A 47 1.55 9.13 -1.30
C PHE A 47 0.98 9.36 0.11
N VAL A 48 0.74 10.61 0.47
CA VAL A 48 -0.07 10.93 1.65
C VAL A 48 -1.37 11.57 1.16
N VAL A 49 -2.46 10.87 1.36
CA VAL A 49 -3.79 11.36 1.05
C VAL A 49 -4.32 12.17 2.22
N LEU A 50 -4.71 13.40 1.93
CA LEU A 50 -5.30 14.35 2.87
C LEU A 50 -6.77 14.54 2.46
N GLN A 51 -7.65 13.83 3.14
CA GLN A 51 -9.08 13.81 2.85
C GLN A 51 -9.80 14.80 3.74
N ASP A 52 -10.48 15.76 3.12
CA ASP A 52 -11.37 16.68 3.81
C ASP A 52 -12.55 15.91 4.40
N GLY A 53 -12.71 16.04 5.70
CA GLY A 53 -13.82 15.47 6.48
C GLY A 53 -14.76 16.54 7.03
N SER A 54 -14.65 17.79 6.61
CA SER A 54 -15.48 18.89 7.08
C SER A 54 -16.96 18.72 6.72
N THR A 55 -17.79 19.53 7.31
CA THR A 55 -19.26 19.43 7.16
C THR A 55 -19.72 19.75 5.74
N SER A 56 -18.98 20.58 4.99
CA SER A 56 -19.28 20.91 3.60
C SER A 56 -19.19 19.70 2.66
N MET A 57 -18.42 18.68 3.05
CA MET A 57 -18.33 17.42 2.32
C MET A 57 -19.60 16.55 2.41
N ARG A 58 -20.59 16.94 3.21
CA ARG A 58 -21.92 16.29 3.27
C ARG A 58 -22.87 16.77 2.19
N VAL A 59 -22.53 17.83 1.46
CA VAL A 59 -23.36 18.37 0.39
C VAL A 59 -23.53 17.33 -0.73
N ASN A 60 -24.75 17.25 -1.28
CA ASN A 60 -25.15 16.27 -2.30
C ASN A 60 -25.24 16.90 -3.71
N ASP A 61 -24.42 17.91 -4.00
CA ASP A 61 -24.34 18.53 -5.32
C ASP A 61 -23.59 17.64 -6.34
N VAL A 62 -22.86 16.66 -5.85
CA VAL A 62 -22.32 15.51 -6.60
C VAL A 62 -22.86 14.21 -5.99
N LYS A 63 -23.12 13.20 -6.81
CA LYS A 63 -23.69 11.93 -6.32
C LYS A 63 -22.59 10.94 -5.92
N PRO A 64 -22.77 10.20 -4.81
CA PRO A 64 -23.90 10.26 -3.85
C PRO A 64 -23.87 11.52 -2.95
N SER A 65 -22.71 11.89 -2.44
CA SER A 65 -22.36 13.12 -1.72
C SER A 65 -20.90 13.46 -2.02
N ARG A 66 -20.41 14.65 -1.71
CA ARG A 66 -18.98 14.99 -1.87
C ARG A 66 -18.09 14.00 -1.13
N TRP A 67 -18.46 13.65 0.10
CA TRP A 67 -17.73 12.69 0.92
C TRP A 67 -17.66 11.32 0.28
N GLN A 68 -18.79 10.71 -0.04
CA GLN A 68 -18.82 9.38 -0.65
C GLN A 68 -18.15 9.38 -2.03
N ARG A 69 -18.29 10.46 -2.79
CA ARG A 69 -17.65 10.62 -4.09
C ARG A 69 -16.12 10.64 -3.98
N SER A 70 -15.58 11.31 -2.96
CA SER A 70 -14.13 11.31 -2.70
C SER A 70 -13.64 9.94 -2.23
N VAL A 71 -14.38 9.24 -1.38
CA VAL A 71 -14.05 7.86 -0.94
C VAL A 71 -14.06 6.88 -2.13
N LEU A 72 -15.01 7.00 -3.06
CA LEU A 72 -15.03 6.20 -4.29
C LEU A 72 -13.80 6.46 -5.15
N TRP A 73 -13.40 7.73 -5.29
CA TRP A 73 -12.16 8.04 -5.99
C TRP A 73 -10.93 7.46 -5.30
N LEU A 74 -10.84 7.51 -3.97
CA LEU A 74 -9.74 6.90 -3.21
C LEU A 74 -9.63 5.39 -3.46
N ARG A 75 -10.76 4.69 -3.55
CA ARG A 75 -10.79 3.27 -3.89
C ARG A 75 -10.25 3.03 -5.31
N THR A 76 -10.65 3.87 -6.27
CA THR A 76 -10.13 3.80 -7.64
C THR A 76 -8.64 4.08 -7.69
N PHE A 77 -8.16 5.09 -6.97
CA PHE A 77 -6.74 5.42 -6.86
C PHE A 77 -5.94 4.24 -6.27
N ALA A 78 -6.41 3.66 -5.15
CA ALA A 78 -5.78 2.50 -4.54
C ALA A 78 -5.76 1.27 -5.48
N GLY A 79 -6.80 1.10 -6.30
CA GLY A 79 -6.89 0.02 -7.29
C GLY A 79 -5.94 0.15 -8.48
N VAL A 80 -5.45 1.37 -8.77
CA VAL A 80 -4.49 1.64 -9.86
C VAL A 80 -3.04 1.37 -9.42
N LEU A 81 -2.76 1.42 -8.12
CA LEU A 81 -1.42 1.20 -7.57
C LEU A 81 -0.99 -0.26 -7.68
N SER A 82 0.29 -0.48 -7.98
CA SER A 82 0.87 -1.83 -8.01
C SER A 82 1.18 -2.38 -6.61
N TRP A 83 1.28 -1.50 -5.60
CA TRP A 83 1.63 -1.78 -4.21
C TRP A 83 3.01 -2.45 -4.01
N ARG A 84 3.84 -2.45 -5.04
CA ARG A 84 5.22 -2.95 -4.96
C ARG A 84 6.19 -1.86 -4.55
N GLU A 85 6.04 -0.70 -5.20
CA GLU A 85 6.92 0.45 -5.06
C GLU A 85 6.20 1.64 -4.44
N GLU A 86 4.88 1.61 -4.44
CA GLU A 86 4.03 2.66 -3.90
C GLU A 86 3.64 2.34 -2.46
N ARG A 87 3.70 3.37 -1.61
CA ARG A 87 3.11 3.34 -0.27
C ARG A 87 2.09 4.46 -0.14
N VAL A 88 1.04 4.20 0.61
CA VAL A 88 -0.03 5.17 0.83
C VAL A 88 -0.24 5.38 2.33
N ALA A 89 -0.42 6.62 2.72
CA ALA A 89 -0.92 7.04 4.02
C ALA A 89 -2.21 7.82 3.85
N LEU A 90 -3.06 7.85 4.87
CA LEU A 90 -4.32 8.59 4.87
C LEU A 90 -4.44 9.41 6.15
N ALA A 91 -4.76 10.68 6.01
CA ALA A 91 -5.19 11.54 7.10
C ALA A 91 -6.53 12.20 6.74
N LEU A 92 -7.40 12.31 7.72
CA LEU A 92 -8.62 13.13 7.63
C LEU A 92 -8.34 14.50 8.24
N PHE A 93 -8.88 15.54 7.64
CA PHE A 93 -8.79 16.87 8.22
C PHE A 93 -10.13 17.61 8.16
N ALA A 94 -10.34 18.48 9.13
CA ALA A 94 -11.34 19.52 9.16
C ALA A 94 -10.68 20.73 9.84
N HIS A 95 -11.13 21.19 10.98
CA HIS A 95 -10.43 22.19 11.80
C HIS A 95 -9.05 21.69 12.26
N ARG A 96 -8.95 20.40 12.55
CA ARG A 96 -7.71 19.68 12.86
C ARG A 96 -7.56 18.46 11.97
N ALA A 97 -6.32 18.05 11.76
CA ALA A 97 -6.05 16.83 11.03
C ALA A 97 -5.72 15.66 11.97
N ALA A 98 -6.14 14.46 11.56
CA ALA A 98 -5.92 13.22 12.27
C ALA A 98 -5.42 12.14 11.32
N PRO A 99 -4.19 11.64 11.49
CA PRO A 99 -3.72 10.47 10.76
C PRO A 99 -4.60 9.25 11.03
N GLN A 100 -4.94 8.53 9.97
CA GLN A 100 -5.79 7.35 10.03
C GLN A 100 -5.01 6.08 9.63
N VAL A 101 -4.30 6.16 8.52
CA VAL A 101 -3.48 5.06 8.02
C VAL A 101 -2.05 5.58 7.84
N ARG A 102 -1.08 4.91 8.48
CA ARG A 102 0.34 5.24 8.32
C ARG A 102 0.82 4.80 6.94
N LEU A 103 1.97 5.32 6.49
CA LEU A 103 2.59 4.88 5.24
C LEU A 103 2.74 3.36 5.20
N THR A 104 2.03 2.72 4.29
CA THR A 104 2.01 1.27 4.13
C THR A 104 2.02 0.88 2.66
N SER A 105 2.65 -0.25 2.33
CA SER A 105 2.54 -0.93 1.05
C SER A 105 1.49 -2.06 1.06
N ASP A 106 0.77 -2.24 2.19
CA ASP A 106 -0.29 -3.22 2.28
C ASP A 106 -1.64 -2.61 1.86
N PRO A 107 -2.20 -3.02 0.70
CA PRO A 107 -3.49 -2.56 0.25
C PRO A 107 -4.62 -2.87 1.24
N ASN A 108 -4.53 -4.00 1.95
CA ASN A 108 -5.59 -4.42 2.87
C ASN A 108 -5.75 -3.42 4.02
N ALA A 109 -4.66 -2.84 4.52
CA ALA A 109 -4.72 -1.82 5.57
C ALA A 109 -5.50 -0.58 5.12
N LEU A 110 -5.29 -0.11 3.89
CA LEU A 110 -6.02 1.03 3.35
C LEU A 110 -7.48 0.68 3.05
N PHE A 111 -7.73 -0.44 2.34
CA PHE A 111 -9.10 -0.85 1.99
C PHE A 111 -9.94 -1.15 3.23
N PHE A 112 -9.36 -1.81 4.25
CA PHE A 112 -10.04 -2.02 5.52
C PHE A 112 -10.51 -0.69 6.12
N PHE A 113 -9.65 0.33 6.13
CA PHE A 113 -10.05 1.63 6.65
C PHE A 113 -11.14 2.28 5.80
N LEU A 114 -11.00 2.27 4.46
CA LEU A 114 -12.01 2.81 3.54
C LEU A 114 -13.37 2.10 3.66
N ASP A 115 -13.39 0.82 4.00
CA ASP A 115 -14.62 0.05 4.21
C ASP A 115 -15.34 0.42 5.52
N HIS A 116 -14.59 0.94 6.50
CA HIS A 116 -15.12 1.35 7.79
C HIS A 116 -15.34 2.87 7.91
N LEU A 117 -15.00 3.64 6.87
CA LEU A 117 -15.45 5.03 6.78
C LEU A 117 -16.98 5.07 6.61
N GLY A 118 -17.67 5.75 7.52
CA GLY A 118 -19.11 5.90 7.42
C GLY A 118 -19.56 6.59 6.12
N ASP A 119 -20.85 6.48 5.83
CA ASP A 119 -21.46 7.10 4.63
C ASP A 119 -21.48 8.63 4.67
N GLU A 120 -21.26 9.22 5.84
CA GLU A 120 -21.20 10.66 6.05
C GLU A 120 -19.82 11.10 6.52
N SER A 121 -19.45 12.33 6.17
CA SER A 121 -18.27 12.98 6.71
C SER A 121 -18.26 12.93 8.24
N PRO A 122 -17.12 12.53 8.87
CA PRO A 122 -17.07 12.23 10.29
C PRO A 122 -17.24 13.46 11.19
N PHE A 123 -16.89 14.66 10.70
CA PHE A 123 -16.98 15.89 11.50
C PHE A 123 -18.34 16.56 11.33
N ARG A 124 -18.93 17.01 12.43
CA ARG A 124 -20.30 17.55 12.48
C ARG A 124 -20.28 19.00 12.95
N LEU A 125 -21.23 19.83 12.46
CA LEU A 125 -21.42 21.22 12.85
C LEU A 125 -21.61 21.44 14.37
N ARG A 126 -22.03 20.41 15.11
CA ARG A 126 -22.36 20.52 16.54
C ARG A 126 -21.18 20.29 17.49
N ASP A 127 -20.08 19.85 16.99
CA ASP A 127 -18.92 19.52 17.81
C ASP A 127 -17.97 20.72 17.87
N ASP A 128 -18.49 21.84 18.41
CA ASP A 128 -17.71 23.08 18.59
C ASP A 128 -17.19 23.65 17.26
N THR A 129 -16.08 24.35 17.24
CA THR A 129 -15.43 24.96 16.07
C THR A 129 -14.86 23.95 15.05
N SER A 130 -15.17 22.66 15.18
CA SER A 130 -14.62 21.58 14.36
C SER A 130 -15.20 21.47 12.94
N TRP A 131 -16.19 22.31 12.57
CA TRP A 131 -16.80 22.32 11.23
C TRP A 131 -15.97 23.03 10.16
N ASP A 132 -14.98 23.80 10.58
CA ASP A 132 -14.08 24.58 9.75
C ASP A 132 -13.11 23.67 8.96
N THR A 133 -12.68 24.15 7.79
CA THR A 133 -11.72 23.45 6.93
C THR A 133 -10.36 24.12 7.05
N ASN A 134 -9.37 23.39 7.57
CA ASN A 134 -7.99 23.83 7.72
C ASN A 134 -7.04 22.97 6.88
N ILE A 135 -6.82 23.37 5.63
CA ILE A 135 -5.92 22.65 4.70
C ILE A 135 -4.45 22.73 5.17
N GLU A 136 -4.08 23.85 5.86
CA GLU A 136 -2.74 24.00 6.44
C GLU A 136 -2.42 22.86 7.40
N ASP A 137 -3.34 22.59 8.35
CA ASP A 137 -3.15 21.54 9.35
C ASP A 137 -3.09 20.15 8.68
N GLY A 138 -3.90 19.93 7.63
CA GLY A 138 -3.83 18.72 6.81
C GLY A 138 -2.44 18.49 6.20
N ILE A 139 -1.87 19.51 5.54
CA ILE A 139 -0.54 19.44 4.93
C ILE A 139 0.54 19.28 6.00
N TYR A 140 0.43 20.02 7.12
CA TYR A 140 1.37 19.91 8.23
C TYR A 140 1.45 18.49 8.79
N TRP A 141 0.28 17.87 9.05
CA TRP A 141 0.22 16.49 9.51
C TRP A 141 0.72 15.49 8.46
N GLY A 142 0.47 15.76 7.18
CA GLY A 142 1.06 14.97 6.08
C GLY A 142 2.60 14.96 6.16
N VAL A 143 3.23 16.11 6.38
CA VAL A 143 4.68 16.22 6.60
C VAL A 143 5.09 15.44 7.85
N LYS A 144 4.35 15.58 8.96
CA LYS A 144 4.65 14.84 10.21
C LYS A 144 4.54 13.32 10.06
N MET A 145 3.62 12.83 9.23
CA MET A 145 3.52 11.40 8.95
C MET A 145 4.76 10.87 8.23
N ILE A 146 5.29 11.63 7.28
CA ILE A 146 6.54 11.30 6.58
C ILE A 146 7.73 11.36 7.55
N ASP A 147 7.87 12.48 8.31
CA ASP A 147 8.95 12.64 9.27
C ASP A 147 8.96 11.48 10.28
N LYS A 148 7.78 11.05 10.75
CA LYS A 148 7.68 9.95 11.70
C LYS A 148 8.01 8.59 11.09
N ASP A 149 7.65 8.37 9.83
CA ASP A 149 8.04 7.16 9.10
C ASP A 149 9.57 7.11 8.91
N GLU A 150 10.19 8.22 8.52
CA GLU A 150 11.65 8.33 8.37
C GLU A 150 12.40 8.17 9.70
N GLU A 151 11.84 8.64 10.80
CA GLU A 151 12.41 8.45 12.16
C GLU A 151 12.40 6.97 12.56
N LEU A 152 11.32 6.24 12.25
CA LEU A 152 11.14 4.85 12.70
C LEU A 152 11.83 3.83 11.79
N TYR A 153 11.84 4.08 10.49
CA TYR A 153 12.28 3.09 9.48
C TYR A 153 13.47 3.55 8.65
N GLY A 154 13.99 4.75 8.93
CA GLY A 154 15.05 5.36 8.15
C GLY A 154 14.53 6.07 6.88
N ARG A 155 15.35 6.99 6.37
CA ARG A 155 15.02 7.78 5.18
C ARG A 155 15.06 6.90 3.93
N ARG A 156 13.92 6.79 3.24
CA ARG A 156 13.83 6.11 1.93
C ARG A 156 14.05 7.12 0.80
N SER A 157 14.72 6.65 -0.23
CA SER A 157 14.88 7.38 -1.48
C SER A 157 13.63 7.17 -2.34
N SER A 158 12.53 7.85 -2.00
CA SER A 158 11.25 7.77 -2.68
C SER A 158 10.78 9.17 -3.07
N ALA A 159 10.10 9.31 -4.21
CA ALA A 159 9.35 10.52 -4.50
C ALA A 159 8.15 10.62 -3.57
N LYS A 160 7.87 11.81 -3.08
CA LYS A 160 6.79 12.04 -2.11
C LYS A 160 5.76 12.98 -2.71
N ALA A 161 4.48 12.65 -2.54
CA ALA A 161 3.40 13.49 -3.02
C ALA A 161 2.23 13.52 -2.03
N PHE A 162 1.63 14.68 -1.87
CA PHE A 162 0.36 14.84 -1.19
C PHE A 162 -0.78 14.90 -2.20
N ILE A 163 -1.89 14.27 -1.85
CA ILE A 163 -3.15 14.34 -2.61
C ILE A 163 -4.20 14.89 -1.66
N VAL A 164 -4.59 16.14 -1.88
CA VAL A 164 -5.61 16.84 -1.10
C VAL A 164 -6.95 16.71 -1.80
N LEU A 165 -7.95 16.13 -1.13
CA LEU A 165 -9.34 16.09 -1.61
C LEU A 165 -10.16 17.05 -0.75
N SER A 166 -10.69 18.11 -1.36
CA SER A 166 -11.48 19.15 -0.64
C SER A 166 -12.38 19.89 -1.61
N ASP A 167 -13.39 20.60 -1.08
CA ASP A 167 -14.15 21.60 -1.81
C ASP A 167 -13.51 23.01 -1.79
N GLY A 168 -12.44 23.17 -1.02
CA GLY A 168 -11.62 24.37 -0.99
C GLY A 168 -12.15 25.53 -0.15
N GLN A 169 -13.27 25.37 0.54
CA GLN A 169 -13.77 26.38 1.47
C GLN A 169 -12.97 26.36 2.77
N SER A 170 -11.73 26.91 2.73
CA SER A 170 -10.88 27.04 3.89
C SER A 170 -11.17 28.37 4.61
N TRP A 171 -11.49 28.31 5.87
CA TRP A 171 -11.83 29.45 6.71
C TRP A 171 -10.71 29.82 7.69
N SER A 172 -9.74 28.94 7.86
CA SER A 172 -8.63 29.12 8.80
C SER A 172 -7.31 28.59 8.24
N GLY A 173 -6.21 29.08 8.79
CA GLY A 173 -4.86 28.64 8.50
C GLY A 173 -4.11 29.49 7.48
N GLU A 174 -2.78 29.36 7.51
CA GLU A 174 -1.84 29.98 6.57
C GLU A 174 -1.32 28.89 5.63
N VAL A 175 -2.09 28.54 4.61
CA VAL A 175 -1.77 27.43 3.67
C VAL A 175 -0.38 27.61 3.03
N ASP A 176 0.03 28.84 2.76
CA ASP A 176 1.33 29.14 2.16
C ASP A 176 2.50 28.63 3.00
N ARG A 177 2.39 28.71 4.33
CA ARG A 177 3.43 28.22 5.26
C ARG A 177 3.54 26.69 5.19
N ALA A 178 2.43 25.98 5.16
CA ALA A 178 2.42 24.54 5.03
C ALA A 178 2.96 24.07 3.66
N LEU A 179 2.64 24.81 2.58
CA LEU A 179 3.18 24.54 1.25
C LEU A 179 4.69 24.79 1.18
N GLN A 180 5.21 25.78 1.88
CA GLN A 180 6.66 25.99 1.99
C GLN A 180 7.35 24.81 2.70
N LEU A 181 6.74 24.27 3.75
CA LEU A 181 7.25 23.07 4.43
C LEU A 181 7.25 21.83 3.52
N ALA A 182 6.20 21.64 2.73
CA ALA A 182 6.14 20.54 1.76
C ALA A 182 7.23 20.70 0.67
N ARG A 183 7.37 21.90 0.11
CA ARG A 183 8.41 22.19 -0.89
C ARG A 183 9.83 22.00 -0.37
N ALA A 184 10.11 22.40 0.88
CA ALA A 184 11.43 22.23 1.51
C ALA A 184 11.83 20.73 1.62
N ARG A 185 10.87 19.82 1.42
CA ARG A 185 11.07 18.36 1.44
C ARG A 185 10.86 17.72 0.05
N ASP A 186 10.80 18.51 -1.02
CA ASP A 186 10.52 18.07 -2.39
C ASP A 186 9.20 17.29 -2.53
N ILE A 187 8.19 17.64 -1.71
CA ILE A 187 6.87 17.03 -1.74
C ILE A 187 5.96 17.84 -2.66
N LYS A 188 5.47 17.22 -3.74
CA LYS A 188 4.46 17.83 -4.62
C LYS A 188 3.06 17.72 -4.01
N VAL A 189 2.24 18.75 -4.18
CA VAL A 189 0.87 18.78 -3.66
C VAL A 189 -0.11 18.78 -4.83
N TYR A 190 -0.77 17.65 -5.04
CA TYR A 190 -1.87 17.50 -5.99
C TYR A 190 -3.18 17.80 -5.28
N VAL A 191 -4.09 18.49 -5.96
CA VAL A 191 -5.36 18.88 -5.37
C VAL A 191 -6.50 18.38 -6.24
N ILE A 192 -7.46 17.74 -5.60
CA ILE A 192 -8.67 17.22 -6.25
C ILE A 192 -9.88 17.94 -5.67
N GLY A 193 -10.50 18.77 -6.50
CA GLY A 193 -11.73 19.50 -6.15
C GLY A 193 -12.93 18.56 -6.19
N VAL A 194 -13.73 18.60 -5.11
CA VAL A 194 -14.92 17.78 -4.96
C VAL A 194 -16.14 18.68 -4.74
N GLY A 195 -17.08 18.67 -5.67
CA GLY A 195 -18.28 19.51 -5.64
C GLY A 195 -18.54 20.21 -6.95
N THR A 196 -19.49 21.13 -6.94
CA THR A 196 -19.88 21.95 -8.09
C THR A 196 -19.79 23.44 -7.76
N ILE A 197 -19.70 24.28 -8.81
CA ILE A 197 -19.75 25.75 -8.65
C ILE A 197 -21.15 26.18 -8.14
N GLY A 198 -22.22 25.47 -8.58
CA GLY A 198 -23.57 25.74 -8.11
C GLY A 198 -23.72 25.42 -6.64
N GLY A 199 -22.90 24.51 -6.11
CA GLY A 199 -22.91 24.13 -4.71
C GLY A 199 -24.21 23.50 -4.25
N GLY A 200 -24.37 23.48 -2.92
CA GLY A 200 -25.58 23.00 -2.28
C GLY A 200 -25.61 23.37 -0.79
N PHE A 201 -26.76 23.17 -0.18
CA PHE A 201 -26.90 23.42 1.25
C PHE A 201 -26.33 22.26 2.06
N ILE A 202 -25.57 22.59 3.10
CA ILE A 202 -25.10 21.61 4.07
C ILE A 202 -26.35 21.02 4.79
N PRO A 203 -26.50 19.67 4.78
CA PRO A 203 -27.63 19.03 5.46
C PRO A 203 -27.62 19.37 6.95
N GLN A 204 -28.70 20.03 7.42
CA GLN A 204 -28.85 20.36 8.83
C GLN A 204 -29.17 19.09 9.62
N LEU A 205 -28.55 18.94 10.77
CA LEU A 205 -28.98 17.94 11.76
C LEU A 205 -30.31 18.35 12.37
N PRO A 206 -31.22 17.40 12.68
CA PRO A 206 -32.47 17.73 13.32
C PRO A 206 -32.23 18.53 14.60
N ALA A 207 -32.86 19.71 14.72
CA ALA A 207 -32.69 20.58 15.85
C ALA A 207 -33.08 19.86 17.16
N ARG A 208 -32.22 19.92 18.18
CA ARG A 208 -32.62 19.53 19.53
C ARG A 208 -33.65 20.54 20.04
N ARG A 209 -34.61 20.06 20.82
CA ARG A 209 -35.76 20.82 21.42
C ARG A 209 -35.32 22.06 22.17
N PHE A 210 -34.97 23.14 21.69
CA PHE A 210 -34.51 24.40 22.32
C PHE A 210 -33.28 25.04 21.61
N GLN A 211 -32.91 24.62 20.40
CA GLN A 211 -31.89 25.35 19.62
C GLN A 211 -32.59 26.18 18.53
N GLU A 212 -32.16 27.44 18.40
CA GLU A 212 -32.53 28.28 17.26
C GLU A 212 -32.10 27.57 15.96
N VAL A 213 -32.98 27.61 14.96
CA VAL A 213 -32.70 27.08 13.63
C VAL A 213 -31.71 28.03 12.97
N GLU A 214 -30.46 27.64 12.92
CA GLU A 214 -29.44 28.41 12.20
C GLU A 214 -29.80 28.49 10.70
N ALA A 215 -29.44 29.62 10.06
CA ALA A 215 -29.63 29.77 8.63
C ALA A 215 -28.90 28.67 7.85
N PRO A 216 -29.49 28.12 6.77
CA PRO A 216 -28.86 27.08 5.99
C PRO A 216 -27.57 27.61 5.34
N ILE A 217 -26.47 26.92 5.58
CA ILE A 217 -25.15 27.27 5.01
C ILE A 217 -25.03 26.68 3.60
N HIS A 218 -24.75 27.54 2.63
CA HIS A 218 -24.55 27.15 1.24
C HIS A 218 -23.05 26.96 0.97
N ALA A 219 -22.63 25.76 0.59
CA ALA A 219 -21.24 25.43 0.26
C ALA A 219 -21.06 25.26 -1.23
N VAL A 220 -20.02 25.88 -1.79
CA VAL A 220 -19.65 25.82 -3.21
C VAL A 220 -18.23 25.29 -3.38
N LEU A 221 -17.89 24.77 -4.55
CA LEU A 221 -16.52 24.40 -4.88
C LEU A 221 -15.68 25.65 -5.16
N ASP A 222 -14.67 25.93 -4.32
CA ASP A 222 -13.71 27.03 -4.55
C ASP A 222 -12.53 26.59 -5.43
N ARG A 223 -12.80 26.55 -6.74
CA ARG A 223 -11.77 26.21 -7.74
C ARG A 223 -10.56 27.11 -7.70
N ARG A 224 -10.75 28.41 -7.37
CA ARG A 224 -9.68 29.39 -7.42
C ARG A 224 -8.63 29.10 -6.36
N SER A 225 -9.08 28.93 -5.14
CA SER A 225 -8.19 28.59 -4.01
C SER A 225 -7.50 27.25 -4.21
N LEU A 226 -8.25 26.21 -4.63
CA LEU A 226 -7.68 24.88 -4.87
C LEU A 226 -6.63 24.85 -5.97
N ARG A 227 -6.85 25.60 -7.07
CA ARG A 227 -5.84 25.74 -8.13
C ARG A 227 -4.59 26.47 -7.66
N ALA A 228 -4.76 27.53 -6.86
CA ALA A 228 -3.65 28.26 -6.29
C ALA A 228 -2.79 27.36 -5.37
N ILE A 229 -3.45 26.53 -4.55
CA ILE A 229 -2.77 25.54 -3.66
C ILE A 229 -1.97 24.53 -4.49
N ALA A 230 -2.59 23.93 -5.51
CA ALA A 230 -1.91 22.97 -6.38
C ALA A 230 -0.69 23.59 -7.08
N GLN A 231 -0.86 24.78 -7.67
CA GLN A 231 0.22 25.51 -8.34
C GLN A 231 1.33 25.89 -7.35
N ALA A 232 0.95 26.41 -6.20
CA ALA A 232 1.88 26.75 -5.13
C ALA A 232 2.58 25.49 -4.56
N GLY A 233 1.94 24.33 -4.55
CA GLY A 233 2.52 23.03 -4.13
C GLY A 233 3.34 22.33 -5.20
N GLY A 234 3.49 22.88 -6.42
CA GLY A 234 4.25 22.28 -7.52
C GLY A 234 3.60 21.05 -8.14
N GLY A 235 2.31 20.81 -7.86
CA GLY A 235 1.50 19.75 -8.46
C GLY A 235 0.44 20.28 -9.42
N SER A 236 -0.61 19.49 -9.63
CA SER A 236 -1.72 19.80 -10.55
C SER A 236 -3.07 19.75 -9.84
N TYR A 237 -4.01 20.54 -10.33
CA TYR A 237 -5.40 20.53 -9.90
C TYR A 237 -6.24 19.66 -10.82
N PHE A 238 -7.08 18.83 -10.23
CA PHE A 238 -8.10 18.03 -10.91
C PHE A 238 -9.47 18.27 -10.27
N GLU A 239 -10.53 17.88 -10.97
CA GLU A 239 -11.90 18.01 -10.46
C GLU A 239 -12.64 16.70 -10.72
N LEU A 240 -13.28 16.14 -9.68
CA LEU A 240 -14.04 14.93 -9.85
C LEU A 240 -15.26 15.15 -10.73
N GLY A 241 -15.40 14.32 -11.76
CA GLY A 241 -16.45 14.41 -12.75
C GLY A 241 -16.03 15.15 -14.03
N SER A 242 -14.87 15.83 -14.09
CA SER A 242 -14.35 16.41 -15.34
C SER A 242 -13.73 15.35 -16.26
N GLU A 243 -13.11 14.33 -15.66
CA GLU A 243 -12.50 13.19 -16.34
C GLU A 243 -12.85 11.90 -15.57
N SER A 244 -12.50 10.73 -16.13
CA SER A 244 -12.65 9.49 -15.40
C SER A 244 -11.70 9.43 -14.21
N ASP A 245 -12.17 8.84 -13.11
CA ASP A 245 -11.39 8.68 -11.86
C ASP A 245 -10.05 8.00 -12.10
N GLN A 246 -10.06 6.97 -12.93
CA GLN A 246 -8.86 6.23 -13.30
C GLN A 246 -7.87 7.12 -14.10
N ALA A 247 -8.36 7.99 -14.97
CA ALA A 247 -7.51 8.90 -15.74
C ALA A 247 -6.80 9.89 -14.81
N ILE A 248 -7.52 10.47 -13.83
CA ILE A 248 -6.94 11.36 -12.82
C ILE A 248 -5.87 10.61 -12.01
N ALA A 249 -6.19 9.41 -11.52
CA ALA A 249 -5.27 8.59 -10.73
C ALA A 249 -3.99 8.26 -11.51
N LEU A 250 -4.10 7.84 -12.77
CA LEU A 250 -2.96 7.52 -13.63
C LEU A 250 -2.11 8.75 -13.98
N LYS A 251 -2.73 9.92 -14.17
CA LYS A 251 -2.00 11.18 -14.40
C LYS A 251 -1.15 11.56 -13.19
N ILE A 252 -1.71 11.49 -11.97
CA ILE A 252 -0.99 11.78 -10.73
C ILE A 252 0.16 10.77 -10.56
N LEU A 253 -0.13 9.47 -10.65
CA LEU A 253 0.86 8.41 -10.51
C LEU A 253 2.01 8.60 -11.52
N GLY A 254 1.69 8.79 -12.81
CA GLY A 254 2.67 8.96 -13.86
C GLY A 254 3.52 10.22 -13.71
N ASP A 255 2.97 11.33 -13.18
CA ASP A 255 3.74 12.55 -12.93
C ASP A 255 4.72 12.39 -11.77
N VAL A 256 4.29 11.76 -10.67
CA VAL A 256 5.15 11.48 -9.51
C VAL A 256 6.23 10.47 -9.88
N GLN A 257 5.91 9.39 -10.60
CA GLN A 257 6.88 8.40 -11.06
C GLN A 257 7.92 9.00 -12.01
N ARG A 258 7.54 9.95 -12.88
CA ARG A 258 8.52 10.68 -13.72
C ARG A 258 9.47 11.53 -12.88
N SER A 259 8.97 12.15 -11.83
CA SER A 259 9.80 12.92 -10.89
C SER A 259 10.75 12.02 -10.08
N SER A 260 10.36 10.78 -9.83
CA SER A 260 11.14 9.81 -9.06
C SER A 260 12.28 9.14 -9.84
N ARG A 261 12.28 9.21 -11.18
CA ARG A 261 13.33 8.60 -12.03
C ARG A 261 14.76 9.10 -11.75
N GLY A 262 14.91 10.21 -11.05
CA GLY A 262 16.20 10.69 -10.53
C GLY A 262 16.62 10.09 -9.19
N VAL A 263 15.73 9.35 -8.53
CA VAL A 263 15.91 8.83 -7.18
C VAL A 263 15.83 7.30 -7.24
N LEU A 264 16.92 6.67 -7.69
CA LEU A 264 16.96 5.24 -7.87
C LEU A 264 17.26 4.56 -6.53
N THR A 265 16.31 3.80 -6.00
CA THR A 265 16.55 2.88 -4.88
C THR A 265 16.99 1.53 -5.44
N ARG A 266 18.15 1.07 -5.01
CA ARG A 266 18.64 -0.26 -5.32
C ARG A 266 17.85 -1.27 -4.50
N GLN A 267 16.91 -1.94 -5.14
CA GLN A 267 16.17 -3.03 -4.53
C GLN A 267 16.81 -4.34 -4.95
N GLU A 268 17.33 -5.07 -3.97
CA GLU A 268 17.92 -6.38 -4.17
C GLU A 268 16.81 -7.42 -4.08
N GLU A 269 16.50 -8.04 -5.19
CA GLU A 269 15.52 -9.11 -5.23
C GLU A 269 16.23 -10.45 -5.05
N TYR A 270 15.89 -11.14 -3.96
CA TYR A 270 16.45 -12.45 -3.62
C TYR A 270 15.48 -13.54 -4.04
N ALA A 271 15.95 -14.48 -4.85
CA ALA A 271 15.18 -15.69 -5.16
C ALA A 271 15.60 -16.84 -4.25
N ASP A 272 14.60 -17.55 -3.77
CA ASP A 272 14.81 -18.75 -2.95
C ASP A 272 15.25 -19.94 -3.80
N PHE A 273 16.41 -20.49 -3.53
CA PHE A 273 17.00 -21.63 -4.25
C PHE A 273 16.70 -23.01 -3.62
N TYR A 274 15.94 -23.05 -2.55
CA TYR A 274 15.66 -24.30 -1.83
C TYR A 274 15.02 -25.39 -2.70
N TRP A 275 14.22 -25.02 -3.71
CA TRP A 275 13.60 -25.97 -4.64
C TRP A 275 14.60 -26.79 -5.43
N TYR A 276 15.72 -26.21 -5.85
CA TYR A 276 16.77 -26.93 -6.57
C TYR A 276 17.47 -27.92 -5.64
N CYS A 277 17.69 -27.57 -4.38
CA CYS A 277 18.24 -28.46 -3.37
C CYS A 277 17.31 -29.65 -3.09
N LEU A 278 15.98 -29.40 -2.99
CA LEU A 278 14.99 -30.47 -2.82
C LEU A 278 14.90 -31.38 -4.04
N ALA A 279 14.91 -30.82 -5.25
CA ALA A 279 14.92 -31.61 -6.48
C ALA A 279 16.19 -32.51 -6.57
N ALA A 280 17.35 -31.95 -6.25
CA ALA A 280 18.60 -32.72 -6.21
C ALA A 280 18.57 -33.82 -5.14
N ALA A 281 18.01 -33.56 -3.95
CA ALA A 281 17.81 -34.54 -2.90
C ALA A 281 16.87 -35.69 -3.35
N ALA A 282 15.77 -35.36 -4.02
CA ALA A 282 14.85 -36.35 -4.57
C ALA A 282 15.51 -37.25 -5.63
N VAL A 283 16.31 -36.67 -6.51
CA VAL A 283 17.11 -37.43 -7.50
C VAL A 283 18.10 -38.33 -6.81
N ALA A 284 18.85 -37.85 -5.80
CA ALA A 284 19.82 -38.64 -5.06
C ALA A 284 19.14 -39.83 -4.34
N LEU A 285 17.97 -39.63 -3.72
CA LEU A 285 17.19 -40.70 -3.13
C LEU A 285 16.69 -41.69 -4.17
N GLY A 286 16.21 -41.23 -5.35
CA GLY A 286 15.82 -42.11 -6.46
C GLY A 286 16.97 -43.00 -6.93
N PHE A 287 18.19 -42.42 -7.08
CA PHE A 287 19.38 -43.22 -7.41
C PHE A 287 19.78 -44.18 -6.30
N SER A 288 19.66 -43.82 -5.03
CA SER A 288 19.95 -44.69 -3.91
C SER A 288 19.09 -45.96 -3.94
N VAL A 289 17.80 -45.78 -4.26
CA VAL A 289 16.86 -46.91 -4.39
C VAL A 289 17.19 -47.83 -5.55
N LEU A 290 17.70 -47.29 -6.68
CA LEU A 290 18.10 -48.09 -7.83
C LEU A 290 19.36 -48.92 -7.54
N LEU A 291 20.20 -48.53 -6.57
CA LEU A 291 21.38 -49.26 -6.14
C LEU A 291 21.07 -50.47 -5.25
N LEU A 292 19.85 -50.58 -4.76
CA LEU A 292 19.38 -51.74 -3.97
C LEU A 292 19.07 -52.93 -4.91
N ARG A 293 19.77 -54.08 -4.69
CA ARG A 293 19.71 -55.25 -5.53
C ARG A 293 18.46 -56.10 -5.37
N GLU A 294 17.73 -55.97 -4.29
CA GLU A 294 16.55 -56.82 -4.00
C GLU A 294 15.24 -56.09 -4.36
N ARG A 295 14.60 -56.51 -5.46
CA ARG A 295 13.36 -55.88 -5.97
C ARG A 295 12.16 -55.94 -4.96
N GLN A 296 12.12 -56.91 -4.08
CA GLN A 296 11.04 -57.02 -3.09
C GLN A 296 11.13 -55.97 -2.00
N VAL A 297 12.33 -55.63 -1.55
CA VAL A 297 12.57 -54.56 -0.56
C VAL A 297 12.27 -53.17 -1.14
N LEU A 298 12.53 -52.99 -2.44
CA LEU A 298 12.24 -51.79 -3.21
C LEU A 298 10.77 -51.38 -3.17
N TRP A 299 9.87 -52.37 -3.38
CA TRP A 299 8.41 -52.11 -3.36
C TRP A 299 7.91 -51.68 -2.00
N TRP A 300 8.36 -52.31 -0.91
CA TRP A 300 7.99 -51.89 0.44
C TRP A 300 8.52 -50.53 0.82
N GLN A 301 9.69 -50.15 0.35
CA GLN A 301 10.29 -48.83 0.59
C GLN A 301 9.56 -47.73 -0.21
N VAL A 302 9.20 -47.97 -1.46
CA VAL A 302 8.38 -47.03 -2.25
C VAL A 302 7.02 -46.80 -1.63
N VAL A 303 6.36 -47.86 -1.16
CA VAL A 303 5.04 -47.75 -0.50
C VAL A 303 5.17 -46.98 0.82
N SER A 304 6.19 -47.26 1.65
CA SER A 304 6.39 -46.51 2.89
C SER A 304 6.74 -45.05 2.65
N MET A 305 7.46 -44.71 1.59
CA MET A 305 7.80 -43.34 1.21
C MET A 305 6.57 -42.58 0.69
N LEU A 306 5.69 -43.22 -0.07
CA LEU A 306 4.42 -42.63 -0.53
C LEU A 306 3.45 -42.37 0.63
N VAL A 307 3.40 -43.27 1.62
CA VAL A 307 2.60 -43.09 2.84
C VAL A 307 3.16 -41.94 3.68
N LEU A 308 4.48 -41.85 3.82
CA LEU A 308 5.12 -40.75 4.56
C LEU A 308 4.87 -39.40 3.87
N PHE A 309 4.91 -39.36 2.55
CA PHE A 309 4.63 -38.16 1.76
C PHE A 309 3.15 -37.74 1.85
N ALA A 310 2.24 -38.70 1.86
CA ALA A 310 0.81 -38.45 2.06
C ALA A 310 0.50 -37.89 3.47
N VAL A 311 1.19 -38.37 4.49
CA VAL A 311 1.05 -37.88 5.88
C VAL A 311 1.66 -36.50 6.09
N LEU A 312 2.69 -36.13 5.33
CA LEU A 312 3.29 -34.78 5.38
C LEU A 312 2.52 -33.72 4.60
N LEU A 313 1.57 -34.13 3.74
CA LEU A 313 0.69 -33.23 2.96
C LEU A 313 -0.69 -33.03 3.58
N THR A 314 -1.03 -33.76 4.65
CA THR A 314 -2.21 -33.56 5.48
C THR A 314 -1.88 -32.82 6.75
#